data_ae33aa51830bae19a6933a5e8b0176d1
#
_entry.id   ae33aa51830bae19a6933a5e8b0176d1
#
_cell.length_a   1.000
_cell.length_b   1.000
_cell.length_c   1.000
_cell.angle_alpha   90.00
_cell.angle_beta   90.00
_cell.angle_gamma   90.00
#
_symmetry.space_group_name_H-M   'P 1'
#
loop_
_entity.id
_entity.type
_entity.pdbx_description
1 polymer ?
#
loop_
_entity_poly.entity_id
_entity_poly.type
_entity_poly.pdbx_seq_one_letter_code
_entity_poly.pdbx_strand_id
1 'polypeptide(L)'
;DPATVEREIDAVIAETLAKPLGSAELERARTRYLADFARGIERLGGFGGRADILAEHLTQFDCADAYLDRLKDLNAIDAGEVQRVATQWLGRHHYTLTVAPFANLKAAKNDLDRTHLPALGTPPDVRFPDVQRATLANGLNLMLMERHAAPLVNMVLAVDAGVAADSPDARGTGRFAMDLLLKGTTKRDAFALADARDALGAVISVNHGLDQSLLQLNALKPNLAASIDLFAEIARTPSFPADMIEVQRKQQLATIAQQRANPIGMAQRASA
;
A
#
# COMPACT_ATOMS: atom_id res chain seq x y z
N ASP A 1 -17.81 -20.12 -0.94
CA ASP A 1 -19.26 -19.95 -1.13
C ASP A 1 -19.63 -18.50 -0.84
N PRO A 2 -20.26 -17.75 -1.80
CA PRO A 2 -20.65 -16.35 -1.62
C PRO A 2 -21.54 -16.11 -0.39
N ALA A 3 -22.50 -17.01 -0.13
CA ALA A 3 -23.39 -16.86 1.01
C ALA A 3 -22.67 -16.97 2.38
N THR A 4 -21.56 -17.69 2.45
CA THR A 4 -20.73 -17.71 3.65
C THR A 4 -20.00 -16.38 3.84
N VAL A 5 -19.46 -15.82 2.76
CA VAL A 5 -18.78 -14.51 2.79
C VAL A 5 -19.75 -13.41 3.21
N GLU A 6 -20.98 -13.41 2.68
CA GLU A 6 -22.02 -12.43 3.03
C GLU A 6 -22.36 -12.51 4.53
N ARG A 7 -22.58 -13.71 5.09
CA ARG A 7 -22.84 -13.86 6.53
C ARG A 7 -21.71 -13.37 7.42
N GLU A 8 -20.45 -13.62 7.02
CA GLU A 8 -19.30 -13.14 7.77
C GLU A 8 -19.20 -11.61 7.73
N ILE A 9 -19.48 -10.99 6.58
CA ILE A 9 -19.53 -9.54 6.45
C ILE A 9 -20.61 -8.95 7.35
N ASP A 10 -21.83 -9.51 7.34
CA ASP A 10 -22.93 -9.07 8.17
C ASP A 10 -22.62 -9.22 9.67
N ALA A 11 -21.98 -10.31 10.06
CA ALA A 11 -21.55 -10.53 11.44
C ALA A 11 -20.53 -9.48 11.91
N VAL A 12 -19.53 -9.15 11.08
CA VAL A 12 -18.52 -8.11 11.37
C VAL A 12 -19.17 -6.72 11.48
N ILE A 13 -20.10 -6.39 10.56
CA ILE A 13 -20.86 -5.13 10.63
C ILE A 13 -21.65 -5.06 11.93
N ALA A 14 -22.41 -6.10 12.26
CA ALA A 14 -23.20 -6.15 13.49
C ALA A 14 -22.33 -6.02 14.75
N GLU A 15 -21.19 -6.70 14.81
CA GLU A 15 -20.23 -6.57 15.91
C GLU A 15 -19.69 -5.14 16.03
N THR A 16 -19.31 -4.53 14.90
CA THR A 16 -18.78 -3.15 14.85
C THR A 16 -19.82 -2.14 15.31
N LEU A 17 -21.08 -2.31 14.91
CA LEU A 17 -22.18 -1.42 15.33
C LEU A 17 -22.60 -1.61 16.79
N ALA A 18 -22.36 -2.78 17.38
CA ALA A 18 -22.70 -3.06 18.76
C ALA A 18 -21.72 -2.48 19.79
N LYS A 19 -20.52 -2.12 19.38
CA LYS A 19 -19.45 -1.60 20.24
C LYS A 19 -19.12 -0.15 19.88
N PRO A 20 -18.93 0.75 20.86
CA PRO A 20 -18.37 2.07 20.60
C PRO A 20 -16.98 1.95 20.01
N LEU A 21 -16.68 2.76 18.99
CA LEU A 21 -15.34 2.87 18.42
C LEU A 21 -14.35 3.37 19.49
N GLY A 22 -13.23 2.68 19.65
CA GLY A 22 -12.17 3.08 20.56
C GLY A 22 -11.42 4.34 20.10
N SER A 23 -10.98 5.19 21.03
CA SER A 23 -10.21 6.39 20.68
C SER A 23 -8.92 6.05 19.92
N ALA A 24 -8.23 4.97 20.28
CA ALA A 24 -7.03 4.53 19.59
C ALA A 24 -7.30 4.07 18.14
N GLU A 25 -8.47 3.48 17.88
CA GLU A 25 -8.89 3.09 16.53
C GLU A 25 -9.21 4.31 15.67
N LEU A 26 -9.90 5.30 16.23
CA LEU A 26 -10.20 6.57 15.56
C LEU A 26 -8.90 7.33 15.21
N GLU A 27 -7.95 7.44 16.15
CA GLU A 27 -6.67 8.10 15.91
C GLU A 27 -5.84 7.37 14.85
N ARG A 28 -5.85 6.05 14.84
CA ARG A 28 -5.20 5.23 13.81
C ARG A 28 -5.80 5.48 12.43
N ALA A 29 -7.12 5.48 12.33
CA ALA A 29 -7.84 5.78 11.09
C ALA A 29 -7.56 7.20 10.59
N ARG A 30 -7.55 8.19 11.49
CA ARG A 30 -7.22 9.59 11.19
C ARG A 30 -5.80 9.74 10.68
N THR A 31 -4.82 9.16 11.38
CA THR A 31 -3.40 9.20 10.99
C THR A 31 -3.19 8.59 9.62
N ARG A 32 -3.83 7.44 9.36
CA ARG A 32 -3.77 6.78 8.05
C ARG A 32 -4.32 7.65 6.94
N TYR A 33 -5.52 8.22 7.13
CA TYR A 33 -6.14 9.11 6.16
C TYR A 33 -5.25 10.32 5.84
N LEU A 34 -4.71 11.00 6.88
CA LEU A 34 -3.83 12.15 6.70
C LEU A 34 -2.52 11.78 5.98
N ALA A 35 -1.99 10.59 6.27
CA ALA A 35 -0.81 10.08 5.59
C ALA A 35 -1.09 9.79 4.11
N ASP A 36 -2.22 9.17 3.79
CA ASP A 36 -2.60 8.89 2.40
C ASP A 36 -2.89 10.18 1.63
N PHE A 37 -3.52 11.17 2.27
CA PHE A 37 -3.72 12.48 1.70
C PHE A 37 -2.37 13.18 1.40
N ALA A 38 -1.41 13.17 2.35
CA ALA A 38 -0.09 13.75 2.16
C ALA A 38 0.66 13.10 0.99
N ARG A 39 0.57 11.77 0.83
CA ARG A 39 1.12 11.03 -0.32
C ARG A 39 0.41 11.39 -1.63
N GLY A 40 -0.89 11.64 -1.58
CA GLY A 40 -1.68 12.10 -2.73
C GLY A 40 -1.19 13.46 -3.24
N ILE A 41 -1.10 14.47 -2.38
CA ILE A 41 -0.70 15.81 -2.78
C ILE A 41 0.78 15.94 -3.22
N GLU A 42 1.63 14.96 -2.86
CA GLU A 42 3.02 14.90 -3.36
C GLU A 42 3.05 14.66 -4.87
N ARG A 43 2.11 13.86 -5.39
CA ARG A 43 2.00 13.55 -6.81
C ARG A 43 1.23 14.65 -7.55
N LEU A 44 1.73 15.07 -8.73
CA LEU A 44 1.06 16.07 -9.56
C LEU A 44 -0.23 15.53 -10.19
N GLY A 45 -0.19 14.34 -10.75
CA GLY A 45 -1.29 13.73 -11.49
C GLY A 45 -1.55 12.28 -11.06
N GLY A 46 -2.43 11.60 -11.81
CA GLY A 46 -2.91 10.25 -11.51
C GLY A 46 -4.00 10.24 -10.45
N PHE A 47 -4.63 9.08 -10.24
CA PHE A 47 -5.69 8.90 -9.26
C PHE A 47 -5.22 9.25 -7.85
N GLY A 48 -5.94 10.15 -7.17
CA GLY A 48 -5.60 10.67 -5.85
C GLY A 48 -4.39 11.61 -5.82
N GLY A 49 -3.89 12.09 -6.97
CA GLY A 49 -2.87 13.13 -7.05
C GLY A 49 -3.46 14.53 -6.87
N ARG A 50 -2.60 15.56 -6.80
CA ARG A 50 -3.01 16.96 -6.56
C ARG A 50 -4.06 17.44 -7.55
N ALA A 51 -3.87 17.17 -8.85
CA ALA A 51 -4.83 17.60 -9.88
C ALA A 51 -6.18 16.89 -9.72
N ASP A 52 -6.18 15.61 -9.35
CA ASP A 52 -7.39 14.83 -9.13
C ASP A 52 -8.16 15.33 -7.89
N ILE A 53 -7.46 15.57 -6.77
CA ILE A 53 -8.04 16.12 -5.55
C ILE A 53 -8.72 17.47 -5.81
N LEU A 54 -8.06 18.38 -6.53
CA LEU A 54 -8.62 19.70 -6.85
C LEU A 54 -9.82 19.58 -7.79
N ALA A 55 -9.76 18.72 -8.80
CA ALA A 55 -10.84 18.48 -9.76
C ALA A 55 -12.06 17.83 -9.10
N GLU A 56 -11.84 16.84 -8.22
CA GLU A 56 -12.91 16.21 -7.45
C GLU A 56 -13.65 17.22 -6.58
N HIS A 57 -12.92 18.03 -5.82
CA HIS A 57 -13.54 19.01 -4.93
C HIS A 57 -14.24 20.14 -5.70
N LEU A 58 -13.66 20.59 -6.81
CA LEU A 58 -14.32 21.56 -7.68
C LEU A 58 -15.64 20.99 -8.26
N THR A 59 -15.64 19.73 -8.67
CA THR A 59 -16.82 19.09 -9.27
C THR A 59 -17.93 18.80 -8.24
N GLN A 60 -17.57 18.37 -7.03
CA GLN A 60 -18.51 17.98 -6.01
C GLN A 60 -19.02 19.14 -5.15
N PHE A 61 -18.19 20.15 -4.91
CA PHE A 61 -18.44 21.24 -3.96
C PHE A 61 -18.37 22.63 -4.61
N ASP A 62 -18.15 22.69 -5.92
CA ASP A 62 -17.95 23.96 -6.67
C ASP A 62 -16.82 24.85 -6.10
N CYS A 63 -15.87 24.22 -5.39
CA CYS A 63 -14.75 24.87 -4.70
C CYS A 63 -13.53 23.94 -4.66
N ALA A 64 -12.47 24.28 -5.36
CA ALA A 64 -11.26 23.46 -5.40
C ALA A 64 -10.56 23.30 -4.03
N ASP A 65 -10.74 24.28 -3.14
CA ASP A 65 -10.12 24.30 -1.80
C ASP A 65 -10.97 23.63 -0.71
N ALA A 66 -12.16 23.07 -1.05
CA ALA A 66 -13.06 22.41 -0.10
C ALA A 66 -12.38 21.24 0.67
N TYR A 67 -11.29 20.68 0.14
CA TYR A 67 -10.50 19.68 0.87
C TYR A 67 -9.92 20.21 2.20
N LEU A 68 -9.69 21.52 2.32
CA LEU A 68 -9.18 22.14 3.57
C LEU A 68 -10.20 22.03 4.69
N ASP A 69 -11.49 22.26 4.39
CA ASP A 69 -12.56 22.12 5.37
C ASP A 69 -12.79 20.65 5.73
N ARG A 70 -12.73 19.74 4.77
CA ARG A 70 -12.77 18.29 5.05
C ARG A 70 -11.64 17.82 5.97
N LEU A 71 -10.44 18.37 5.84
CA LEU A 71 -9.33 18.08 6.76
C LEU A 71 -9.59 18.62 8.17
N LYS A 72 -10.22 19.80 8.30
CA LYS A 72 -10.64 20.34 9.62
C LYS A 72 -11.70 19.43 10.24
N ASP A 73 -12.72 19.05 9.48
CA ASP A 73 -13.80 18.18 9.94
C ASP A 73 -13.26 16.82 10.40
N LEU A 74 -12.33 16.23 9.63
CA LEU A 74 -11.68 14.98 9.98
C LEU A 74 -10.97 15.08 11.36
N ASN A 75 -10.33 16.21 11.66
CA ASN A 75 -9.67 16.42 12.94
C ASN A 75 -10.65 16.65 14.08
N ALA A 76 -11.86 17.16 13.81
CA ALA A 76 -12.90 17.46 14.78
C ALA A 76 -13.82 16.26 15.09
N ILE A 77 -13.93 15.29 14.18
CA ILE A 77 -14.82 14.13 14.30
C ILE A 77 -14.51 13.32 15.57
N ASP A 78 -15.52 12.92 16.31
CA ASP A 78 -15.39 12.05 17.48
C ASP A 78 -15.95 10.63 17.22
N ALA A 79 -15.64 9.70 18.13
CA ALA A 79 -16.06 8.31 18.01
C ALA A 79 -17.59 8.15 18.05
N GLY A 80 -18.30 9.00 18.78
CA GLY A 80 -19.77 8.97 18.86
C GLY A 80 -20.41 9.37 17.54
N GLU A 81 -19.87 10.36 16.85
CA GLU A 81 -20.36 10.79 15.55
C GLU A 81 -20.12 9.71 14.49
N VAL A 82 -18.93 9.09 14.48
CA VAL A 82 -18.65 7.95 13.59
C VAL A 82 -19.63 6.81 13.86
N GLN A 83 -19.87 6.45 15.12
CA GLN A 83 -20.81 5.40 15.48
C GLN A 83 -22.24 5.73 15.04
N ARG A 84 -22.69 6.97 15.23
CA ARG A 84 -24.01 7.44 14.79
C ARG A 84 -24.19 7.30 13.27
N VAL A 85 -23.21 7.77 12.49
CA VAL A 85 -23.26 7.70 11.03
C VAL A 85 -23.18 6.24 10.54
N ALA A 86 -22.29 5.43 11.12
CA ALA A 86 -22.18 4.01 10.80
C ALA A 86 -23.50 3.27 11.05
N THR A 87 -24.15 3.49 12.21
CA THR A 87 -25.46 2.90 12.52
C THR A 87 -26.54 3.35 11.55
N GLN A 88 -26.50 4.61 11.14
CA GLN A 88 -27.48 5.15 10.18
C GLN A 88 -27.38 4.53 8.80
N TRP A 89 -26.18 4.24 8.32
CA TRP A 89 -25.94 3.81 6.96
C TRP A 89 -25.66 2.32 6.80
N LEU A 90 -24.89 1.71 7.70
CA LEU A 90 -24.53 0.29 7.65
C LEU A 90 -25.58 -0.61 8.29
N GLY A 91 -26.41 -0.08 9.19
CA GLY A 91 -27.51 -0.82 9.82
C GLY A 91 -28.77 -0.99 8.95
N ARG A 92 -28.74 -0.51 7.69
CA ARG A 92 -29.87 -0.59 6.75
C ARG A 92 -29.69 -1.75 5.75
N HIS A 93 -30.75 -2.01 4.97
CA HIS A 93 -30.69 -3.00 3.89
C HIS A 93 -29.61 -2.61 2.88
N HIS A 94 -28.86 -3.59 2.43
CA HIS A 94 -27.82 -3.46 1.42
C HIS A 94 -28.19 -4.22 0.14
N TYR A 95 -27.49 -3.91 -0.94
CA TYR A 95 -27.58 -4.63 -2.21
C TYR A 95 -26.34 -5.50 -2.38
N THR A 96 -26.54 -6.79 -2.64
CA THR A 96 -25.43 -7.73 -2.89
C THR A 96 -25.34 -8.02 -4.38
N LEU A 97 -24.19 -7.72 -4.99
CA LEU A 97 -23.86 -8.10 -6.35
C LEU A 97 -22.78 -9.19 -6.34
N THR A 98 -23.15 -10.38 -6.82
CA THR A 98 -22.21 -11.47 -7.00
C THR A 98 -21.72 -11.52 -8.44
N VAL A 99 -20.41 -11.33 -8.64
CA VAL A 99 -19.75 -11.48 -9.95
C VAL A 99 -19.08 -12.84 -9.99
N ALA A 100 -19.58 -13.71 -10.85
CA ALA A 100 -19.05 -15.06 -11.06
C ALA A 100 -18.40 -15.19 -12.45
N PRO A 101 -17.32 -15.95 -12.60
CA PRO A 101 -16.73 -16.22 -13.91
C PRO A 101 -17.69 -17.01 -14.80
N PHE A 102 -17.81 -16.65 -16.06
CA PHE A 102 -18.56 -17.41 -17.06
C PHE A 102 -17.71 -17.73 -18.30
N ALA A 103 -18.02 -18.82 -18.97
CA ALA A 103 -17.13 -19.45 -19.95
C ALA A 103 -17.11 -18.79 -21.35
N ASN A 104 -17.99 -17.83 -21.67
CA ASN A 104 -18.14 -17.27 -23.02
C ASN A 104 -18.01 -15.77 -23.04
N LEU A 105 -16.78 -15.25 -23.13
CA LEU A 105 -16.50 -13.84 -23.39
C LEU A 105 -16.47 -13.62 -24.92
N LYS A 106 -17.36 -12.78 -25.46
CA LYS A 106 -17.25 -12.24 -26.81
C LYS A 106 -16.61 -10.87 -26.73
N ALA A 107 -15.53 -10.65 -27.48
CA ALA A 107 -14.93 -9.32 -27.60
C ALA A 107 -15.93 -8.36 -28.30
N ALA A 108 -16.21 -7.22 -27.68
CA ALA A 108 -16.95 -6.15 -28.33
C ALA A 108 -16.05 -5.48 -29.39
N LYS A 109 -16.59 -5.22 -30.58
CA LYS A 109 -15.91 -4.37 -31.56
C LYS A 109 -15.79 -2.97 -31.02
N ASN A 110 -14.59 -2.42 -31.05
CA ASN A 110 -14.32 -1.05 -30.66
C ASN A 110 -14.04 -0.21 -31.91
N ASP A 111 -14.92 0.75 -32.20
CA ASP A 111 -14.86 1.62 -33.38
C ASP A 111 -14.05 2.92 -33.13
N LEU A 112 -13.21 2.95 -32.07
CA LEU A 112 -12.36 4.11 -31.80
C LEU A 112 -11.22 4.21 -32.81
N ASP A 113 -11.17 5.33 -33.55
CA ASP A 113 -10.05 5.66 -34.42
C ASP A 113 -8.82 6.01 -33.57
N ARG A 114 -7.79 5.17 -33.64
CA ARG A 114 -6.52 5.32 -32.95
C ARG A 114 -5.35 5.61 -33.89
N THR A 115 -5.65 6.06 -35.12
CA THR A 115 -4.62 6.30 -36.15
C THR A 115 -3.83 7.58 -35.93
N HIS A 116 -4.34 8.50 -35.10
CA HIS A 116 -3.70 9.79 -34.81
C HIS A 116 -3.33 9.90 -33.34
N LEU A 117 -2.04 10.08 -33.04
CA LEU A 117 -1.56 10.46 -31.72
C LEU A 117 -1.59 11.98 -31.58
N PRO A 118 -1.98 12.53 -30.42
CA PRO A 118 -1.86 13.97 -30.14
C PRO A 118 -0.40 14.40 -30.23
N ALA A 119 -0.16 15.61 -30.74
CA ALA A 119 1.18 16.19 -30.81
C ALA A 119 1.78 16.31 -29.42
N LEU A 120 3.03 15.85 -29.26
CA LEU A 120 3.80 16.05 -28.03
C LEU A 120 4.19 17.52 -27.90
N GLY A 121 3.91 18.13 -26.74
CA GLY A 121 4.44 19.44 -26.40
C GLY A 121 5.96 19.40 -26.17
N THR A 122 6.60 20.56 -26.07
CA THR A 122 8.03 20.66 -25.73
C THR A 122 8.25 20.07 -24.32
N PRO A 123 9.13 19.07 -24.16
CA PRO A 123 9.42 18.53 -22.83
C PRO A 123 10.02 19.62 -21.93
N PRO A 124 9.62 19.72 -20.66
CA PRO A 124 10.24 20.66 -19.73
C PRO A 124 11.69 20.25 -19.43
N ASP A 125 12.56 21.22 -19.18
CA ASP A 125 13.92 20.96 -18.72
C ASP A 125 13.90 20.23 -17.37
N VAL A 126 14.57 19.08 -17.31
CA VAL A 126 14.69 18.28 -16.09
C VAL A 126 15.97 18.69 -15.35
N ARG A 127 15.81 19.19 -14.12
CA ARG A 127 16.93 19.40 -13.19
C ARG A 127 16.87 18.33 -12.12
N PHE A 128 17.96 17.56 -12.00
CA PHE A 128 18.10 16.60 -10.91
C PHE A 128 18.51 17.34 -9.63
N PRO A 129 17.95 16.98 -8.46
CA PRO A 129 18.38 17.54 -7.18
C PRO A 129 19.80 17.09 -6.84
N ASP A 130 20.50 17.86 -6.01
CA ASP A 130 21.81 17.51 -5.51
C ASP A 130 21.74 16.27 -4.61
N VAL A 131 22.67 15.33 -4.82
CA VAL A 131 22.78 14.10 -4.04
C VAL A 131 23.89 14.23 -3.03
N GLN A 132 23.54 14.27 -1.74
CA GLN A 132 24.49 14.18 -0.63
C GLN A 132 24.85 12.72 -0.37
N ARG A 133 26.14 12.47 -0.10
CA ARG A 133 26.66 11.11 0.16
C ARG A 133 27.42 11.07 1.47
N ALA A 134 27.22 10.01 2.24
CA ALA A 134 27.93 9.75 3.48
C ALA A 134 28.13 8.23 3.68
N THR A 135 29.16 7.86 4.40
CA THR A 135 29.34 6.48 4.88
C THR A 135 29.24 6.49 6.39
N LEU A 136 28.33 5.67 6.93
CA LEU A 136 28.15 5.52 8.37
C LEU A 136 29.29 4.72 8.98
N ALA A 137 29.48 4.82 10.32
CA ALA A 137 30.56 4.13 11.04
C ALA A 137 30.54 2.60 10.88
N ASN A 138 29.36 2.01 10.58
CA ASN A 138 29.19 0.58 10.31
C ASN A 138 29.44 0.20 8.83
N GLY A 139 29.90 1.14 8.00
CA GLY A 139 30.16 0.90 6.57
C GLY A 139 28.96 1.07 5.64
N LEU A 140 27.77 1.38 6.16
CA LEU A 140 26.60 1.60 5.32
C LEU A 140 26.73 2.91 4.53
N ASN A 141 26.58 2.83 3.22
CA ASN A 141 26.56 4.00 2.34
C ASN A 141 25.17 4.64 2.34
N LEU A 142 25.12 5.93 2.60
CA LEU A 142 23.91 6.75 2.60
C LEU A 142 23.94 7.71 1.41
N MET A 143 22.84 7.78 0.68
CA MET A 143 22.58 8.81 -0.32
C MET A 143 21.30 9.57 0.06
N LEU A 144 21.38 10.89 0.15
CA LEU A 144 20.27 11.74 0.53
C LEU A 144 19.98 12.76 -0.57
N MET A 145 18.70 12.88 -0.94
CA MET A 145 18.19 13.94 -1.79
C MET A 145 17.08 14.69 -1.05
N GLU A 146 17.26 15.98 -0.88
CA GLU A 146 16.28 16.83 -0.20
C GLU A 146 15.18 17.29 -1.14
N ARG A 147 13.94 17.07 -0.72
CA ARG A 147 12.74 17.54 -1.39
C ARG A 147 11.67 17.90 -0.35
N HIS A 148 11.27 19.18 -0.33
CA HIS A 148 10.40 19.72 0.72
C HIS A 148 8.97 20.01 0.25
N ALA A 149 8.53 19.40 -0.86
CA ALA A 149 7.19 19.63 -1.41
C ALA A 149 6.06 19.02 -0.57
N ALA A 150 6.36 17.96 0.20
CA ALA A 150 5.43 17.32 1.13
C ALA A 150 6.18 16.89 2.41
N PRO A 151 5.48 16.75 3.55
CA PRO A 151 6.08 16.34 4.81
C PRO A 151 6.29 14.83 4.89
N LEU A 152 6.95 14.27 3.87
CA LEU A 152 7.20 12.84 3.70
C LEU A 152 8.70 12.56 3.63
N VAL A 153 9.10 11.39 4.11
CA VAL A 153 10.43 10.83 3.93
C VAL A 153 10.33 9.44 3.34
N ASN A 154 10.98 9.26 2.19
CA ASN A 154 11.12 7.97 1.54
C ASN A 154 12.53 7.44 1.81
N MET A 155 12.63 6.22 2.32
CA MET A 155 13.90 5.54 2.60
C MET A 155 13.89 4.16 1.94
N VAL A 156 15.00 3.80 1.33
CA VAL A 156 15.20 2.50 0.69
C VAL A 156 16.48 1.89 1.22
N LEU A 157 16.37 0.72 1.85
CA LEU A 157 17.50 -0.15 2.15
C LEU A 157 17.65 -1.14 0.99
N ALA A 158 18.71 -0.99 0.21
CA ALA A 158 19.05 -1.90 -0.87
C ALA A 158 20.10 -2.91 -0.36
N VAL A 159 19.80 -4.19 -0.58
CA VAL A 159 20.71 -5.31 -0.28
C VAL A 159 21.05 -6.01 -1.59
N ASP A 160 22.32 -6.20 -1.84
CA ASP A 160 22.84 -6.90 -3.03
C ASP A 160 22.63 -8.41 -2.88
N ALA A 161 21.36 -8.81 -2.91
CA ALA A 161 20.88 -10.18 -2.77
C ALA A 161 19.52 -10.32 -3.47
N GLY A 162 19.51 -10.36 -4.79
CA GLY A 162 18.33 -10.64 -5.61
C GLY A 162 18.19 -12.12 -5.95
N VAL A 163 17.34 -12.41 -6.95
CA VAL A 163 17.11 -13.78 -7.46
C VAL A 163 18.41 -14.46 -7.91
N ALA A 164 19.36 -13.66 -8.42
CA ALA A 164 20.68 -14.17 -8.85
C ALA A 164 21.54 -14.71 -7.69
N ALA A 165 21.25 -14.31 -6.46
CA ALA A 165 21.95 -14.80 -5.25
C ALA A 165 21.31 -16.07 -4.67
N ASP A 166 20.14 -16.50 -5.14
CA ASP A 166 19.51 -17.74 -4.70
C ASP A 166 20.33 -18.96 -5.15
N SER A 167 20.45 -19.95 -4.25
CA SER A 167 21.03 -21.23 -4.63
C SER A 167 20.25 -21.88 -5.78
N PRO A 168 20.91 -22.51 -6.77
CA PRO A 168 20.24 -23.21 -7.86
C PRO A 168 19.21 -24.24 -7.39
N ASP A 169 19.45 -24.89 -6.25
CA ASP A 169 18.60 -25.92 -5.67
C ASP A 169 17.47 -25.35 -4.79
N ALA A 170 17.49 -24.03 -4.48
CA ALA A 170 16.55 -23.36 -3.60
C ALA A 170 16.06 -22.02 -4.17
N ARG A 171 15.81 -21.98 -5.48
CA ARG A 171 15.34 -20.77 -6.18
C ARG A 171 14.01 -20.28 -5.61
N GLY A 172 13.92 -18.96 -5.36
CA GLY A 172 12.76 -18.30 -4.77
C GLY A 172 12.84 -18.16 -3.24
N THR A 173 13.90 -18.65 -2.60
CA THR A 173 14.10 -18.51 -1.14
C THR A 173 14.21 -17.04 -0.76
N GLY A 174 15.00 -16.23 -1.48
CA GLY A 174 15.14 -14.80 -1.24
C GLY A 174 13.79 -14.08 -1.31
N ARG A 175 13.00 -14.34 -2.35
CA ARG A 175 11.64 -13.78 -2.49
C ARG A 175 10.76 -14.17 -1.31
N PHE A 176 10.75 -15.46 -0.96
CA PHE A 176 9.94 -15.98 0.13
C PHE A 176 10.34 -15.38 1.49
N ALA A 177 11.63 -15.23 1.74
CA ALA A 177 12.15 -14.58 2.95
C ALA A 177 11.75 -13.09 3.02
N MET A 178 11.86 -12.35 1.91
CA MET A 178 11.46 -10.95 1.86
C MET A 178 9.96 -10.77 2.14
N ASP A 179 9.09 -11.62 1.55
CA ASP A 179 7.65 -11.58 1.79
C ASP A 179 7.30 -11.87 3.27
N LEU A 180 8.12 -12.65 3.97
CA LEU A 180 7.95 -12.98 5.39
C LEU A 180 8.47 -11.90 6.36
N LEU A 181 9.31 -10.94 5.94
CA LEU A 181 9.80 -9.87 6.81
C LEU A 181 8.67 -9.07 7.47
N LEU A 182 7.55 -8.93 6.77
CA LEU A 182 6.38 -8.18 7.26
C LEU A 182 5.37 -9.04 8.03
N LYS A 183 5.71 -10.30 8.32
CA LYS A 183 4.79 -11.25 8.98
C LYS A 183 5.08 -11.44 10.47
N GLY A 184 6.09 -10.75 11.01
CA GLY A 184 6.39 -10.73 12.43
C GLY A 184 7.86 -10.45 12.71
N THR A 185 8.11 -9.94 13.90
CA THR A 185 9.43 -9.68 14.47
C THR A 185 9.55 -10.43 15.81
N THR A 186 10.72 -10.38 16.42
CA THR A 186 10.88 -10.94 17.78
C THR A 186 10.05 -10.23 18.85
N LYS A 187 9.51 -9.03 18.53
CA LYS A 187 8.72 -8.21 19.46
C LYS A 187 7.23 -8.14 19.13
N ARG A 188 6.87 -8.37 17.86
CA ARG A 188 5.50 -8.19 17.35
C ARG A 188 5.13 -9.33 16.43
N ASP A 189 3.90 -9.83 16.57
CA ASP A 189 3.28 -10.68 15.58
C ASP A 189 2.84 -9.86 14.33
N ALA A 190 2.23 -10.51 13.35
CA ALA A 190 1.83 -9.88 12.10
C ALA A 190 0.79 -8.76 12.30
N PHE A 191 -0.15 -8.95 13.24
CA PHE A 191 -1.21 -7.98 13.53
C PHE A 191 -0.66 -6.76 14.28
N ALA A 192 0.10 -6.99 15.35
CA ALA A 192 0.74 -5.91 16.10
C ALA A 192 1.73 -5.10 15.23
N LEU A 193 2.38 -5.76 14.25
CA LEU A 193 3.24 -5.08 13.28
C LEU A 193 2.43 -4.21 12.31
N ALA A 194 1.28 -4.70 11.84
CA ALA A 194 0.37 -3.92 11.00
C ALA A 194 -0.20 -2.71 11.76
N ASP A 195 -0.68 -2.92 12.98
CA ASP A 195 -1.18 -1.84 13.85
C ASP A 195 -0.12 -0.77 14.12
N ALA A 196 1.13 -1.17 14.37
CA ALA A 196 2.23 -0.23 14.59
C ALA A 196 2.52 0.63 13.35
N ARG A 197 2.48 0.04 12.15
CA ARG A 197 2.63 0.79 10.88
C ARG A 197 1.49 1.77 10.68
N ASP A 198 0.25 1.33 10.89
CA ASP A 198 -0.94 2.16 10.72
C ASP A 198 -0.97 3.33 11.73
N ALA A 199 -0.58 3.08 12.99
CA ALA A 199 -0.49 4.12 14.03
C ALA A 199 0.53 5.21 13.68
N LEU A 200 1.60 4.86 12.96
CA LEU A 200 2.62 5.80 12.49
C LEU A 200 2.26 6.45 11.14
N GLY A 201 1.22 5.97 10.46
CA GLY A 201 0.95 6.33 9.07
C GLY A 201 2.09 5.92 8.13
N ALA A 202 2.87 4.93 8.50
CA ALA A 202 4.04 4.45 7.75
C ALA A 202 3.66 3.36 6.76
N VAL A 203 4.18 3.44 5.54
CA VAL A 203 4.12 2.34 4.58
C VAL A 203 5.48 1.68 4.51
N ILE A 204 5.55 0.41 4.89
CA ILE A 204 6.74 -0.41 4.74
C ILE A 204 6.45 -1.52 3.75
N SER A 205 7.27 -1.64 2.73
CA SER A 205 7.12 -2.62 1.66
C SER A 205 8.43 -3.29 1.31
N VAL A 206 8.34 -4.46 0.71
CA VAL A 206 9.49 -5.24 0.24
C VAL A 206 9.40 -5.42 -1.26
N ASN A 207 10.56 -5.47 -1.91
CA ASN A 207 10.69 -5.84 -3.31
C ASN A 207 11.90 -6.77 -3.45
N HIS A 208 11.76 -7.82 -4.25
CA HIS A 208 12.84 -8.75 -4.55
C HIS A 208 13.03 -8.79 -6.08
N GLY A 209 14.06 -8.10 -6.54
CA GLY A 209 14.42 -7.99 -7.95
C GLY A 209 15.42 -9.06 -8.38
N LEU A 210 15.94 -8.94 -9.61
CA LEU A 210 16.95 -9.86 -10.14
C LEU A 210 18.26 -9.76 -9.37
N ASP A 211 18.76 -8.55 -9.14
CA ASP A 211 20.07 -8.30 -8.53
C ASP A 211 19.97 -7.88 -7.06
N GLN A 212 18.89 -7.21 -6.66
CA GLN A 212 18.77 -6.59 -5.34
C GLN A 212 17.43 -6.88 -4.68
N SER A 213 17.48 -6.95 -3.35
CA SER A 213 16.31 -6.89 -2.48
C SER A 213 16.18 -5.51 -1.86
N LEU A 214 14.98 -4.97 -1.85
CA LEU A 214 14.68 -3.64 -1.34
C LEU A 214 13.70 -3.73 -0.18
N LEU A 215 14.03 -3.14 0.95
CA LEU A 215 13.09 -2.81 2.01
C LEU A 215 12.87 -1.30 1.97
N GLN A 216 11.61 -0.88 1.84
CA GLN A 216 11.23 0.50 1.58
C GLN A 216 10.36 1.03 2.72
N LEU A 217 10.58 2.27 3.12
CA LEU A 217 9.78 3.00 4.09
C LEU A 217 9.32 4.32 3.45
N ASN A 218 8.02 4.58 3.52
CA ASN A 218 7.47 5.92 3.34
C ASN A 218 6.84 6.35 4.67
N ALA A 219 7.35 7.41 5.26
CA ALA A 219 6.96 7.89 6.58
C ALA A 219 6.55 9.36 6.57
N LEU A 220 5.59 9.72 7.41
CA LEU A 220 5.31 11.11 7.75
C LEU A 220 6.50 11.70 8.53
N LYS A 221 6.93 12.92 8.17
CA LYS A 221 8.04 13.61 8.85
C LYS A 221 7.88 13.69 10.38
N PRO A 222 6.71 14.00 10.95
CA PRO A 222 6.53 14.01 12.41
C PRO A 222 6.78 12.66 13.08
N ASN A 223 6.50 11.55 12.38
CA ASN A 223 6.61 10.19 12.91
C ASN A 223 7.90 9.47 12.45
N LEU A 224 8.85 10.22 11.86
CA LEU A 224 10.02 9.62 11.20
C LEU A 224 10.86 8.77 12.15
N ALA A 225 11.20 9.27 13.34
CA ALA A 225 12.05 8.55 14.27
C ALA A 225 11.46 7.17 14.65
N ALA A 226 10.19 7.14 15.08
CA ALA A 226 9.52 5.90 15.43
C ALA A 226 9.32 4.97 14.20
N SER A 227 9.15 5.54 13.00
CA SER A 227 9.07 4.77 11.76
C SER A 227 10.39 4.13 11.38
N ILE A 228 11.52 4.82 11.60
CA ILE A 228 12.87 4.26 11.41
C ILE A 228 13.14 3.13 12.42
N ASP A 229 12.75 3.29 13.68
CA ASP A 229 12.89 2.25 14.69
C ASP A 229 12.13 0.98 14.31
N LEU A 230 10.88 1.12 13.85
CA LEU A 230 10.08 0.00 13.36
C LEU A 230 10.68 -0.64 12.11
N PHE A 231 11.17 0.16 11.17
CA PHE A 231 11.87 -0.31 9.97
C PHE A 231 13.13 -1.10 10.31
N ALA A 232 13.93 -0.60 11.25
CA ALA A 232 15.14 -1.28 11.74
C ALA A 232 14.80 -2.58 12.47
N GLU A 233 13.70 -2.63 13.23
CA GLU A 233 13.22 -3.84 13.88
C GLU A 233 12.87 -4.91 12.83
N ILE A 234 12.11 -4.55 11.78
CA ILE A 234 11.76 -5.46 10.69
C ILE A 234 13.01 -6.00 9.97
N ALA A 235 13.97 -5.13 9.69
CA ALA A 235 15.19 -5.51 8.98
C ALA A 235 16.11 -6.42 9.81
N ARG A 236 16.19 -6.22 11.13
CA ARG A 236 17.20 -6.83 11.98
C ARG A 236 16.71 -8.01 12.79
N THR A 237 15.42 -8.08 13.10
CA THR A 237 14.87 -9.07 14.04
C THR A 237 13.58 -9.73 13.54
N PRO A 238 13.50 -10.15 12.25
CA PRO A 238 12.34 -10.90 11.77
C PRO A 238 12.26 -12.25 12.50
N SER A 239 11.04 -12.71 12.82
CA SER A 239 10.82 -13.95 13.57
C SER A 239 10.49 -15.16 12.70
N PHE A 240 10.07 -14.95 11.45
CA PHE A 240 9.64 -16.00 10.52
C PHE A 240 8.68 -17.03 11.16
N PRO A 241 7.50 -16.64 11.65
CA PRO A 241 6.60 -17.53 12.38
C PRO A 241 6.19 -18.72 11.52
N ALA A 242 6.16 -19.94 12.09
CA ALA A 242 5.91 -21.17 11.35
C ALA A 242 4.52 -21.20 10.69
N ASP A 243 3.50 -20.67 11.36
CA ASP A 243 2.15 -20.51 10.83
C ASP A 243 2.10 -19.55 9.64
N MET A 244 2.83 -18.42 9.71
CA MET A 244 2.94 -17.46 8.62
C MET A 244 3.72 -18.04 7.43
N ILE A 245 4.71 -18.88 7.67
CA ILE A 245 5.40 -19.64 6.60
C ILE A 245 4.40 -20.49 5.82
N GLU A 246 3.53 -21.22 6.51
CA GLU A 246 2.52 -22.07 5.86
C GLU A 246 1.46 -21.25 5.12
N VAL A 247 1.03 -20.11 5.66
CA VAL A 247 0.14 -19.16 4.96
C VAL A 247 0.79 -18.65 3.68
N GLN A 248 2.03 -18.17 3.78
CA GLN A 248 2.78 -17.64 2.63
C GLN A 248 3.03 -18.71 1.57
N ARG A 249 3.34 -19.95 1.99
CA ARG A 249 3.50 -21.10 1.09
C ARG A 249 2.23 -21.37 0.27
N LYS A 250 1.07 -21.42 0.92
CA LYS A 250 -0.21 -21.61 0.24
C LYS A 250 -0.52 -20.49 -0.74
N GLN A 251 -0.27 -19.24 -0.37
CA GLN A 251 -0.43 -18.08 -1.25
C GLN A 251 0.48 -18.15 -2.47
N GLN A 252 1.74 -18.50 -2.26
CA GLN A 252 2.71 -18.64 -3.36
C GLN A 252 2.32 -19.75 -4.34
N LEU A 253 1.91 -20.91 -3.84
CA LEU A 253 1.44 -22.02 -4.67
C LEU A 253 0.18 -21.64 -5.47
N ALA A 254 -0.77 -20.93 -4.86
CA ALA A 254 -1.96 -20.42 -5.55
C ALA A 254 -1.59 -19.43 -6.66
N THR A 255 -0.66 -18.51 -6.39
CA THR A 255 -0.14 -17.56 -7.39
C THR A 255 0.53 -18.28 -8.56
N ILE A 256 1.34 -19.30 -8.29
CA ILE A 256 1.98 -20.11 -9.34
C ILE A 256 0.93 -20.84 -10.20
N ALA A 257 -0.09 -21.42 -9.55
CA ALA A 257 -1.18 -22.08 -10.26
C ALA A 257 -1.96 -21.10 -11.17
N GLN A 258 -2.27 -19.92 -10.66
CA GLN A 258 -2.94 -18.86 -11.43
C GLN A 258 -2.08 -18.39 -12.62
N GLN A 259 -0.78 -18.18 -12.43
CA GLN A 259 0.14 -17.80 -13.50
C GLN A 259 0.23 -18.86 -14.60
N ARG A 260 0.23 -20.14 -14.21
CA ARG A 260 0.22 -21.26 -15.17
C ARG A 260 -1.08 -21.36 -15.99
N ALA A 261 -2.19 -20.88 -15.46
CA ALA A 261 -3.47 -20.79 -16.15
C ALA A 261 -3.59 -19.55 -17.07
N ASN A 262 -2.65 -18.59 -16.99
CA ASN A 262 -2.66 -17.37 -17.78
C ASN A 262 -1.67 -17.44 -18.93
N PRO A 263 -2.12 -17.43 -20.23
CA PRO A 263 -1.24 -17.51 -21.39
C PRO A 263 -0.17 -16.41 -21.44
N ILE A 264 -0.52 -15.17 -21.03
CA ILE A 264 0.42 -14.05 -21.00
C ILE A 264 1.50 -14.29 -19.95
N GLY A 265 1.11 -14.75 -18.75
CA GLY A 265 2.05 -15.10 -17.68
C GLY A 265 3.01 -16.23 -18.09
N MET A 266 2.52 -17.21 -18.85
CA MET A 266 3.35 -18.28 -19.40
C MET A 266 4.32 -17.78 -20.46
N ALA A 267 3.89 -16.90 -21.36
CA ALA A 267 4.75 -16.29 -22.38
C ALA A 267 5.87 -15.44 -21.74
N GLN A 268 5.55 -14.62 -20.75
CA GLN A 268 6.53 -13.81 -20.02
C GLN A 268 7.59 -14.68 -19.31
N ARG A 269 7.20 -15.83 -18.76
CA ARG A 269 8.15 -16.76 -18.13
C ARG A 269 9.06 -17.47 -19.11
N ALA A 270 8.58 -17.71 -20.33
CA ALA A 270 9.37 -18.36 -21.38
C ALA A 270 10.36 -17.39 -22.05
N SER A 271 10.12 -16.07 -21.92
CA SER A 271 10.97 -15.02 -22.51
C SER A 271 11.99 -14.42 -21.51
N ALA A 272 11.92 -14.78 -20.23
CA ALA A 272 12.84 -14.36 -19.18
C ALA A 272 13.93 -15.41 -18.97
#